data_e9e34ef7c8b1d951a2ce94839ccdb896
#
_entry.id   e9e34ef7c8b1d951a2ce94839ccdb896
#
_cell.length_a   1.000
_cell.length_b   1.000
_cell.length_c   1.000
_cell.angle_alpha   90.00
_cell.angle_beta   90.00
_cell.angle_gamma   90.00
#
_symmetry.space_group_name_H-M   'P 1'
#
loop_
_entity.id
_entity.type
_entity.pdbx_description
1 polymer ?
#
loop_
_entity_poly.entity_id
_entity_poly.type
_entity_poly.pdbx_seq_one_letter_code
_entity_poly.pdbx_strand_id
1 'polypeptide(L)'
;NRMESTSPAQLDTVSQPEAPAASRYSLRWLFFPLALLYHELLLRAFDSSTVFFDAALAPTALTALGLGLLISLLANALPCRRVSRWAALILTLLWTVCVCVEYCCKSYFKSYFALTFMVTMTGHVVGDFAGTIPDVVLPRLPFILLALVPPVLAIVLRRRIVPEDSMGRRGLLVLALLALLTLGGGDAIGRFGPSAALFTYDFNTNSAVPRFGLNTALRLELTYAVTGVPTPPLEPLPEPDPEPEPEPTPVDYGYNMLDIDFTALAESTGDSTLSSLHRYMAARTPSRQNQYTGMFAGKNLILLTAESFSPWFISQELTPTLYRLTHEGFVFSNYYQPGWGQSTTGGEFED
;
A
#
# COMPACT_ATOMS: atom_id res chain seq x y z
N ASN A 1 69.95 0.76 75.01
CA ASN A 1 69.03 1.84 74.63
C ASN A 1 68.73 1.72 73.16
N ARG A 2 67.61 1.08 72.86
CA ARG A 2 67.02 1.01 71.51
C ARG A 2 65.93 2.06 71.45
N MET A 3 66.04 2.98 70.47
CA MET A 3 64.94 3.84 70.06
C MET A 3 64.06 3.08 69.09
N GLU A 4 62.85 2.88 69.48
CA GLU A 4 61.79 2.39 68.59
C GLU A 4 61.27 3.56 67.71
N SER A 5 61.37 3.41 66.35
CA SER A 5 60.82 4.32 65.40
C SER A 5 59.36 3.95 65.13
N THR A 6 58.45 4.80 65.57
CA THR A 6 57.02 4.70 65.23
C THR A 6 56.80 5.08 63.78
N SER A 7 56.26 4.14 63.02
CA SER A 7 55.76 4.31 61.62
C SER A 7 54.55 5.23 61.62
N PRO A 8 54.42 6.16 60.65
CA PRO A 8 53.23 6.98 60.53
C PRO A 8 52.07 6.20 60.00
N ALA A 9 50.88 6.39 60.59
CA ALA A 9 49.62 5.80 60.24
C ALA A 9 49.24 6.10 58.77
N GLN A 10 48.88 5.06 58.04
CA GLN A 10 48.21 5.18 56.76
C GLN A 10 46.86 5.91 56.96
N LEU A 11 46.76 7.09 56.37
CA LEU A 11 45.46 7.76 56.14
C LEU A 11 44.63 6.94 55.12
N ASP A 12 43.57 6.29 55.61
CA ASP A 12 42.54 5.74 54.79
C ASP A 12 42.00 6.86 53.95
N THR A 13 42.25 6.78 52.61
CA THR A 13 41.56 7.58 51.61
C THR A 13 40.14 7.15 51.58
N VAL A 14 39.28 7.92 52.25
CA VAL A 14 37.82 7.82 52.09
C VAL A 14 37.52 8.00 50.62
N SER A 15 37.14 6.91 49.94
CA SER A 15 36.62 6.93 48.60
C SER A 15 35.38 7.81 48.61
N GLN A 16 35.45 8.98 47.97
CA GLN A 16 34.29 9.81 47.72
C GLN A 16 33.29 8.95 46.93
N PRO A 17 31.98 8.94 47.30
CA PRO A 17 30.97 8.27 46.52
C PRO A 17 30.98 8.89 45.13
N GLU A 18 31.28 8.07 44.10
CA GLU A 18 31.09 8.48 42.70
C GLU A 18 29.69 9.06 42.55
N ALA A 19 29.61 10.34 42.20
CA ALA A 19 28.35 10.98 41.87
C ALA A 19 27.62 10.11 40.84
N PRO A 20 26.34 9.79 41.05
CA PRO A 20 25.61 8.95 40.12
C PRO A 20 25.74 9.55 38.74
N ALA A 21 26.34 8.80 37.82
CA ALA A 21 26.51 9.19 36.43
C ALA A 21 25.16 9.70 35.93
N ALA A 22 25.09 11.01 35.65
CA ALA A 22 23.88 11.66 35.20
C ALA A 22 23.22 10.76 34.15
N SER A 23 22.03 10.27 34.46
CA SER A 23 21.22 9.41 33.58
C SER A 23 21.15 10.09 32.24
N ARG A 24 22.04 9.72 31.30
CA ARG A 24 22.01 10.21 29.95
C ARG A 24 20.73 9.61 29.36
N TYR A 25 19.69 10.45 29.22
CA TYR A 25 18.43 10.05 28.64
C TYR A 25 18.70 9.31 27.33
N SER A 26 18.50 8.02 27.37
CA SER A 26 18.69 7.16 26.22
C SER A 26 17.47 7.28 25.30
N LEU A 27 17.70 7.66 24.05
CA LEU A 27 16.64 7.72 23.02
C LEU A 27 16.35 6.36 22.40
N ARG A 28 16.88 5.25 22.98
CA ARG A 28 16.87 3.92 22.39
C ARG A 28 15.48 3.34 22.08
N TRP A 29 14.45 3.85 22.71
CA TRP A 29 13.07 3.38 22.49
C TRP A 29 12.10 4.44 21.98
N LEU A 30 12.51 5.72 21.96
CA LEU A 30 11.67 6.84 21.50
C LEU A 30 11.97 7.28 20.07
N PHE A 31 13.19 7.10 19.59
CA PHE A 31 13.60 7.68 18.32
C PHE A 31 12.77 7.16 17.13
N PHE A 32 12.69 5.84 16.95
CA PHE A 32 11.96 5.26 15.81
C PHE A 32 10.46 5.49 15.88
N PRO A 33 9.77 5.32 17.03
CA PRO A 33 8.37 5.70 17.15
C PRO A 33 8.09 7.13 16.74
N LEU A 34 8.88 8.08 17.23
CA LEU A 34 8.71 9.49 16.89
C LEU A 34 9.09 9.80 15.44
N ALA A 35 10.10 9.13 14.89
CA ALA A 35 10.49 9.31 13.49
C ALA A 35 9.41 8.81 12.52
N LEU A 36 8.82 7.63 12.76
CA LEU A 36 7.76 7.12 11.92
C LEU A 36 6.49 7.97 12.07
N LEU A 37 6.11 8.32 13.29
CA LEU A 37 4.98 9.21 13.54
C LEU A 37 5.18 10.58 12.86
N TYR A 38 6.39 11.15 12.94
CA TYR A 38 6.72 12.40 12.27
C TYR A 38 6.48 12.32 10.76
N HIS A 39 6.92 11.26 10.10
CA HIS A 39 6.70 11.08 8.66
C HIS A 39 5.21 10.95 8.31
N GLU A 40 4.44 10.21 9.11
CA GLU A 40 2.99 10.12 8.90
C GLU A 40 2.28 11.46 9.06
N LEU A 41 2.63 12.23 10.10
CA LEU A 41 2.06 13.55 10.31
C LEU A 41 2.50 14.54 9.23
N LEU A 42 3.74 14.45 8.78
CA LEU A 42 4.25 15.28 7.68
C LEU A 42 3.51 14.96 6.38
N LEU A 43 3.38 13.67 6.02
CA LEU A 43 2.64 13.25 4.84
C LEU A 43 1.19 13.76 4.90
N ARG A 44 0.54 13.57 6.05
CA ARG A 44 -0.82 14.01 6.28
C ARG A 44 -1.00 15.53 6.21
N ALA A 45 0.00 16.31 6.63
CA ALA A 45 -0.02 17.78 6.56
C ALA A 45 0.12 18.30 5.12
N PHE A 46 0.79 17.55 4.25
CA PHE A 46 1.05 17.97 2.88
C PHE A 46 0.12 17.32 1.84
N ASP A 47 -0.59 16.24 2.20
CA ASP A 47 -1.58 15.61 1.31
C ASP A 47 -2.92 16.34 1.42
N SER A 48 -3.29 17.04 0.36
CA SER A 48 -4.56 17.79 0.26
C SER A 48 -5.80 16.89 0.29
N SER A 49 -5.65 15.57 0.12
CA SER A 49 -6.76 14.61 0.18
C SER A 49 -7.09 14.16 1.61
N THR A 50 -6.30 14.58 2.61
CA THR A 50 -6.46 14.19 4.01
C THR A 50 -6.86 15.38 4.88
N VAL A 51 -7.71 15.12 5.88
CA VAL A 51 -7.99 16.07 6.97
C VAL A 51 -6.98 15.79 8.09
N PHE A 52 -6.23 16.81 8.53
CA PHE A 52 -5.16 16.60 9.50
C PHE A 52 -5.67 16.02 10.83
N PHE A 53 -6.74 16.58 11.37
CA PHE A 53 -7.38 16.11 12.60
C PHE A 53 -8.72 15.43 12.29
N ASP A 54 -8.69 14.12 12.13
CA ASP A 54 -9.88 13.28 12.01
C ASP A 54 -9.71 11.93 12.74
N ALA A 55 -10.70 11.05 12.64
CA ALA A 55 -10.67 9.73 13.28
C ALA A 55 -9.53 8.82 12.77
N ALA A 56 -9.01 9.08 11.58
CA ALA A 56 -7.90 8.31 10.99
C ALA A 56 -6.56 8.58 11.67
N LEU A 57 -6.44 9.66 12.44
CA LEU A 57 -5.20 9.98 13.16
C LEU A 57 -4.85 8.90 14.21
N ALA A 58 -5.87 8.33 14.87
CA ALA A 58 -5.66 7.33 15.91
C ALA A 58 -5.01 6.03 15.38
N PRO A 59 -5.57 5.32 14.39
CA PRO A 59 -4.93 4.12 13.84
C PRO A 59 -3.58 4.43 13.18
N THR A 60 -3.43 5.56 12.51
CA THR A 60 -2.16 6.02 11.91
C THR A 60 -1.07 6.17 12.98
N ALA A 61 -1.37 6.88 14.08
CA ALA A 61 -0.42 7.10 15.16
C ALA A 61 -0.07 5.80 15.90
N LEU A 62 -1.05 4.97 16.21
CA LEU A 62 -0.83 3.69 16.89
C LEU A 62 0.07 2.76 16.07
N THR A 63 -0.17 2.64 14.76
CA THR A 63 0.64 1.79 13.89
C THR A 63 2.06 2.36 13.73
N ALA A 64 2.21 3.67 13.53
CA ALA A 64 3.53 4.31 13.42
C ALA A 64 4.35 4.14 14.70
N LEU A 65 3.74 4.38 15.86
CA LEU A 65 4.38 4.16 17.17
C LEU A 65 4.76 2.69 17.35
N GLY A 66 3.86 1.76 17.04
CA GLY A 66 4.07 0.33 17.20
C GLY A 66 5.17 -0.23 16.32
N LEU A 67 5.20 0.12 15.04
CA LEU A 67 6.29 -0.26 14.14
C LEU A 67 7.62 0.37 14.58
N GLY A 68 7.61 1.62 15.02
CA GLY A 68 8.78 2.27 15.55
C GLY A 68 9.32 1.58 16.82
N LEU A 69 8.45 1.13 17.74
CA LEU A 69 8.84 0.33 18.90
C LEU A 69 9.42 -1.02 18.49
N LEU A 70 8.86 -1.66 17.46
CA LEU A 70 9.39 -2.91 16.92
C LEU A 70 10.81 -2.72 16.34
N ILE A 71 11.02 -1.64 15.57
CA ILE A 71 12.36 -1.29 15.07
C ILE A 71 13.32 -1.01 16.23
N SER A 72 12.86 -0.28 17.26
CA SER A 72 13.64 -0.04 18.47
C SER A 72 14.02 -1.34 19.18
N LEU A 73 13.09 -2.29 19.28
CA LEU A 73 13.34 -3.62 19.84
C LEU A 73 14.42 -4.36 19.05
N LEU A 74 14.28 -4.45 17.72
CA LEU A 74 15.24 -5.13 16.86
C LEU A 74 16.63 -4.47 16.93
N ALA A 75 16.70 -3.15 16.88
CA ALA A 75 17.98 -2.41 17.00
C ALA A 75 18.66 -2.64 18.34
N ASN A 76 17.92 -2.80 19.43
CA ASN A 76 18.48 -3.04 20.76
C ASN A 76 18.73 -4.52 21.11
N ALA A 77 18.08 -5.45 20.38
CA ALA A 77 18.30 -6.88 20.53
C ALA A 77 19.59 -7.36 19.83
N LEU A 78 20.06 -6.65 18.80
CA LEU A 78 21.27 -7.03 18.06
C LEU A 78 22.52 -6.96 18.97
N PRO A 79 23.36 -8.01 18.97
CA PRO A 79 24.54 -8.08 19.84
C PRO A 79 25.65 -7.10 19.42
N CYS A 80 25.82 -6.86 18.12
CA CYS A 80 26.85 -5.99 17.57
C CYS A 80 26.36 -4.54 17.44
N ARG A 81 26.77 -3.66 18.36
CA ARG A 81 26.34 -2.25 18.40
C ARG A 81 26.74 -1.44 17.16
N ARG A 82 27.85 -1.77 16.52
CA ARG A 82 28.24 -1.11 15.26
C ARG A 82 27.26 -1.46 14.14
N VAL A 83 26.92 -2.73 13.99
CA VAL A 83 25.94 -3.20 13.02
C VAL A 83 24.56 -2.59 13.29
N SER A 84 24.13 -2.58 14.55
CA SER A 84 22.85 -2.00 14.95
C SER A 84 22.75 -0.50 14.62
N ARG A 85 23.82 0.28 14.82
CA ARG A 85 23.86 1.72 14.46
C ARG A 85 23.76 1.94 12.94
N TRP A 86 24.48 1.15 12.16
CA TRP A 86 24.38 1.24 10.70
C TRP A 86 23.03 0.79 10.20
N ALA A 87 22.50 -0.31 10.72
CA ALA A 87 21.14 -0.78 10.38
C ALA A 87 20.08 0.29 10.71
N ALA A 88 20.19 0.92 11.89
CA ALA A 88 19.29 2.01 12.28
C ALA A 88 19.33 3.19 11.29
N LEU A 89 20.52 3.61 10.86
CA LEU A 89 20.70 4.69 9.88
C LEU A 89 20.13 4.30 8.53
N ILE A 90 20.45 3.10 8.03
CA ILE A 90 19.99 2.60 6.73
C ILE A 90 18.46 2.48 6.72
N LEU A 91 17.86 1.88 7.75
CA LEU A 91 16.41 1.74 7.85
C LEU A 91 15.70 3.10 7.88
N THR A 92 16.23 4.06 8.66
CA THR A 92 15.66 5.42 8.71
C THR A 92 15.74 6.10 7.34
N LEU A 93 16.89 5.97 6.66
CA LEU A 93 17.07 6.57 5.33
C LEU A 93 16.15 5.92 4.28
N LEU A 94 16.10 4.59 4.23
CA LEU A 94 15.23 3.85 3.30
C LEU A 94 13.76 4.22 3.52
N TRP A 95 13.32 4.29 4.78
CA TRP A 95 11.97 4.72 5.09
C TRP A 95 11.69 6.16 4.64
N THR A 96 12.64 7.07 4.88
CA THR A 96 12.52 8.47 4.42
C THR A 96 12.42 8.56 2.90
N VAL A 97 13.24 7.79 2.17
CA VAL A 97 13.16 7.72 0.71
C VAL A 97 11.80 7.20 0.26
N CYS A 98 11.29 6.14 0.88
CA CYS A 98 9.96 5.59 0.59
C CYS A 98 8.87 6.67 0.76
N VAL A 99 8.85 7.37 1.88
CA VAL A 99 7.89 8.46 2.15
C VAL A 99 8.02 9.60 1.13
N CYS A 100 9.24 9.99 0.75
CA CYS A 100 9.46 11.02 -0.26
C CYS A 100 8.95 10.60 -1.64
N VAL A 101 9.20 9.35 -2.04
CA VAL A 101 8.73 8.80 -3.31
C VAL A 101 7.20 8.77 -3.33
N GLU A 102 6.57 8.23 -2.29
CA GLU A 102 5.11 8.16 -2.17
C GLU A 102 4.46 9.54 -2.22
N TYR A 103 5.03 10.52 -1.50
CA TYR A 103 4.53 11.89 -1.58
C TYR A 103 4.70 12.51 -2.96
N CYS A 104 5.84 12.31 -3.62
CA CYS A 104 6.08 12.80 -4.97
C CYS A 104 5.08 12.19 -5.96
N CYS A 105 4.86 10.88 -5.88
CA CYS A 105 3.90 10.17 -6.71
C CYS A 105 2.47 10.66 -6.45
N LYS A 106 2.04 10.73 -5.19
CA LYS A 106 0.72 11.25 -4.82
C LYS A 106 0.47 12.67 -5.30
N SER A 107 1.46 13.53 -5.12
CA SER A 107 1.34 14.95 -5.50
C SER A 107 1.32 15.17 -7.02
N TYR A 108 2.03 14.35 -7.80
CA TYR A 108 2.13 14.46 -9.25
C TYR A 108 1.03 13.67 -9.96
N PHE A 109 0.94 12.36 -9.70
CA PHE A 109 -0.01 11.45 -10.35
C PHE A 109 -1.37 11.37 -9.66
N LYS A 110 -1.56 12.09 -8.53
CA LYS A 110 -2.78 12.03 -7.70
C LYS A 110 -3.07 10.64 -7.11
N SER A 111 -2.10 9.74 -7.13
CA SER A 111 -2.20 8.36 -6.67
C SER A 111 -0.98 7.95 -5.87
N TYR A 112 -1.18 7.21 -4.77
CA TYR A 112 -0.10 6.47 -4.11
C TYR A 112 0.25 5.26 -4.96
N PHE A 113 1.53 4.93 -5.04
CA PHE A 113 1.96 3.79 -5.84
C PHE A 113 2.08 2.54 -4.96
N ALA A 114 1.50 1.44 -5.44
CA ALA A 114 1.68 0.16 -4.80
C ALA A 114 3.15 -0.28 -4.85
N LEU A 115 3.69 -0.78 -3.75
CA LEU A 115 5.06 -1.32 -3.66
C LEU A 115 5.31 -2.42 -4.71
N THR A 116 4.31 -3.26 -4.94
CA THR A 116 4.33 -4.29 -5.98
C THR A 116 4.52 -3.70 -7.37
N PHE A 117 3.86 -2.59 -7.66
CA PHE A 117 4.02 -1.86 -8.92
C PHE A 117 5.41 -1.24 -9.04
N MET A 118 5.93 -0.63 -7.97
CA MET A 118 7.28 -0.08 -7.96
C MET A 118 8.35 -1.12 -8.30
N VAL A 119 8.24 -2.32 -7.74
CA VAL A 119 9.21 -3.41 -7.98
C VAL A 119 9.14 -3.92 -9.42
N THR A 120 7.95 -4.07 -9.99
CA THR A 120 7.75 -4.62 -11.34
C THR A 120 8.05 -3.63 -12.45
N MET A 121 7.80 -2.33 -12.24
CA MET A 121 7.91 -1.30 -13.27
C MET A 121 9.20 -0.46 -13.22
N THR A 122 10.05 -0.61 -12.18
CA THR A 122 11.24 0.24 -11.98
C THR A 122 12.18 0.26 -13.18
N GLY A 123 12.33 -0.86 -13.89
CA GLY A 123 13.23 -0.95 -15.04
C GLY A 123 12.77 -0.14 -16.27
N HIS A 124 11.49 -0.05 -16.51
CA HIS A 124 10.91 0.67 -17.66
C HIS A 124 10.65 2.14 -17.34
N VAL A 125 10.11 2.43 -16.17
CA VAL A 125 9.72 3.78 -15.73
C VAL A 125 10.93 4.71 -15.59
N VAL A 126 12.07 4.23 -15.07
CA VAL A 126 13.28 5.07 -14.91
C VAL A 126 13.85 5.52 -16.26
N GLY A 127 13.77 4.69 -17.32
CA GLY A 127 14.23 5.07 -18.65
C GLY A 127 13.36 6.14 -19.30
N ASP A 128 12.06 5.92 -19.29
CA ASP A 128 11.10 6.76 -20.03
C ASP A 128 10.77 8.07 -19.34
N PHE A 129 10.84 8.12 -18.00
CA PHE A 129 10.50 9.30 -17.20
C PHE A 129 11.70 10.07 -16.62
N ALA A 130 12.94 9.72 -16.98
CA ALA A 130 14.13 10.40 -16.45
C ALA A 130 14.11 11.92 -16.66
N GLY A 131 13.57 12.39 -17.80
CA GLY A 131 13.41 13.82 -18.11
C GLY A 131 12.39 14.54 -17.24
N THR A 132 11.43 13.82 -16.65
CA THR A 132 10.33 14.37 -15.84
C THR A 132 10.70 14.46 -14.35
N ILE A 133 11.78 13.79 -13.93
CA ILE A 133 12.21 13.76 -12.51
C ILE A 133 12.35 15.18 -11.91
N PRO A 134 12.98 16.17 -12.59
CA PRO A 134 13.07 17.53 -12.04
C PRO A 134 11.69 18.15 -11.77
N ASP A 135 10.74 17.97 -12.68
CA ASP A 135 9.39 18.54 -12.55
C ASP A 135 8.59 17.88 -11.42
N VAL A 136 8.91 16.64 -11.13
CA VAL A 136 8.32 15.90 -10.00
C VAL A 136 8.97 16.32 -8.67
N VAL A 137 10.29 16.46 -8.61
CA VAL A 137 11.05 16.63 -7.36
C VAL A 137 11.14 18.12 -6.95
N LEU A 138 11.45 19.03 -7.85
CA LEU A 138 11.73 20.43 -7.51
C LEU A 138 10.57 21.14 -6.79
N PRO A 139 9.31 21.01 -7.22
CA PRO A 139 8.20 21.66 -6.50
C PRO A 139 7.95 21.06 -5.11
N ARG A 140 8.49 19.84 -4.82
CA ARG A 140 8.27 19.09 -3.57
C ARG A 140 9.48 19.15 -2.63
N LEU A 141 10.50 19.94 -2.98
CA LEU A 141 11.66 20.17 -2.13
C LEU A 141 11.34 20.55 -0.67
N PRO A 142 10.35 21.40 -0.37
CA PRO A 142 10.00 21.73 1.02
C PRO A 142 9.62 20.48 1.83
N PHE A 143 8.82 19.59 1.27
CA PHE A 143 8.48 18.31 1.91
C PHE A 143 9.72 17.43 2.10
N ILE A 144 10.52 17.26 1.04
CA ILE A 144 11.71 16.41 1.04
C ILE A 144 12.71 16.89 2.11
N LEU A 145 12.95 18.19 2.21
CA LEU A 145 13.84 18.77 3.21
C LEU A 145 13.34 18.51 4.65
N LEU A 146 12.04 18.65 4.88
CA LEU A 146 11.44 18.30 6.16
C LEU A 146 11.52 16.79 6.44
N ALA A 147 11.28 15.96 5.45
CA ALA A 147 11.37 14.49 5.59
C ALA A 147 12.80 14.00 5.94
N LEU A 148 13.84 14.78 5.62
CA LEU A 148 15.23 14.47 5.98
C LEU A 148 15.57 14.72 7.46
N VAL A 149 14.69 15.33 8.24
CA VAL A 149 14.93 15.61 9.67
C VAL A 149 15.25 14.34 10.48
N PRO A 150 14.48 13.25 10.42
CA PRO A 150 14.80 12.03 11.16
C PRO A 150 16.16 11.38 10.78
N PRO A 151 16.54 11.20 9.50
CA PRO A 151 17.86 10.66 9.18
C PRO A 151 19.02 11.57 9.63
N VAL A 152 18.87 12.89 9.54
CA VAL A 152 19.87 13.83 10.08
C VAL A 152 20.02 13.66 11.60
N LEU A 153 18.90 13.59 12.32
CA LEU A 153 18.91 13.31 13.76
C LEU A 153 19.49 11.93 14.07
N ALA A 154 19.22 10.91 13.23
CA ALA A 154 19.80 9.58 13.39
C ALA A 154 21.34 9.62 13.31
N ILE A 155 21.91 10.41 12.40
CA ILE A 155 23.37 10.57 12.28
C ILE A 155 23.94 11.27 13.53
N VAL A 156 23.34 12.39 13.95
CA VAL A 156 23.82 13.20 15.08
C VAL A 156 23.67 12.44 16.40
N LEU A 157 22.53 11.78 16.61
CA LEU A 157 22.16 11.14 17.87
C LEU A 157 22.47 9.63 17.90
N ARG A 158 23.16 9.07 16.91
CA ARG A 158 23.39 7.63 16.73
C ARG A 158 23.83 6.88 17.99
N ARG A 159 24.69 7.52 18.84
CA ARG A 159 25.16 6.93 20.09
C ARG A 159 24.12 6.98 21.22
N ARG A 160 23.13 7.87 21.13
CA ARG A 160 22.01 7.94 22.07
C ARG A 160 20.86 7.02 21.65
N ILE A 161 20.68 6.80 20.34
CA ILE A 161 19.68 5.90 19.76
C ILE A 161 20.10 4.44 20.01
N VAL A 162 21.36 4.11 19.72
CA VAL A 162 21.95 2.79 19.99
C VAL A 162 23.20 2.98 20.87
N PRO A 163 23.07 3.07 22.20
CA PRO A 163 24.17 3.21 23.14
C PRO A 163 25.09 1.97 23.16
N GLU A 164 26.25 2.09 23.82
CA GLU A 164 27.22 0.98 23.95
C GLU A 164 26.67 -0.15 24.85
N ASP A 165 25.95 0.22 25.91
CA ASP A 165 25.38 -0.72 26.86
C ASP A 165 24.21 -1.50 26.23
N SER A 166 24.06 -2.76 26.59
CA SER A 166 22.94 -3.60 26.16
C SER A 166 21.65 -3.27 26.93
N MET A 167 20.53 -3.34 26.28
CA MET A 167 19.26 -3.29 26.98
C MET A 167 19.00 -4.63 27.68
N GLY A 168 18.68 -4.56 28.97
CA GLY A 168 18.36 -5.77 29.74
C GLY A 168 17.08 -6.45 29.23
N ARG A 169 16.94 -7.76 29.48
CA ARG A 169 15.77 -8.57 29.05
C ARG A 169 14.42 -7.95 29.42
N ARG A 170 14.31 -7.33 30.61
CA ARG A 170 13.09 -6.64 31.05
C ARG A 170 12.73 -5.47 30.13
N GLY A 171 13.71 -4.67 29.72
CA GLY A 171 13.48 -3.56 28.79
C GLY A 171 13.04 -4.03 27.41
N LEU A 172 13.64 -5.09 26.89
CA LEU A 172 13.23 -5.71 25.61
C LEU A 172 11.81 -6.25 25.69
N LEU A 173 11.42 -6.89 26.79
CA LEU A 173 10.04 -7.39 27.00
C LEU A 173 9.03 -6.25 27.07
N VAL A 174 9.35 -5.15 27.75
CA VAL A 174 8.48 -3.96 27.78
C VAL A 174 8.31 -3.36 26.40
N LEU A 175 9.38 -3.21 25.61
CA LEU A 175 9.28 -2.73 24.24
C LEU A 175 8.44 -3.66 23.36
N ALA A 176 8.61 -4.98 23.49
CA ALA A 176 7.84 -5.96 22.75
C ALA A 176 6.33 -5.87 23.10
N LEU A 177 6.02 -5.76 24.39
CA LEU A 177 4.64 -5.63 24.85
C LEU A 177 3.99 -4.34 24.37
N LEU A 178 4.70 -3.20 24.49
CA LEU A 178 4.21 -1.91 23.99
C LEU A 178 4.00 -1.91 22.46
N ALA A 179 4.94 -2.51 21.71
CA ALA A 179 4.80 -2.66 20.27
C ALA A 179 3.57 -3.50 19.91
N LEU A 180 3.37 -4.62 20.61
CA LEU A 180 2.21 -5.49 20.40
C LEU A 180 0.88 -4.77 20.72
N LEU A 181 0.83 -4.04 21.83
CA LEU A 181 -0.37 -3.31 22.23
C LEU A 181 -0.73 -2.18 21.25
N THR A 182 0.27 -1.42 20.81
CA THR A 182 0.04 -0.31 19.87
C THR A 182 -0.32 -0.81 18.46
N LEU A 183 0.38 -1.83 17.94
CA LEU A 183 0.03 -2.44 16.65
C LEU A 183 -1.33 -3.14 16.71
N GLY A 184 -1.58 -3.92 17.76
CA GLY A 184 -2.87 -4.58 17.96
C GLY A 184 -4.02 -3.60 18.12
N GLY A 185 -3.80 -2.47 18.79
CA GLY A 185 -4.78 -1.39 18.88
C GLY A 185 -5.08 -0.73 17.54
N GLY A 186 -4.03 -0.44 16.74
CA GLY A 186 -4.19 0.09 15.38
C GLY A 186 -4.95 -0.88 14.48
N ASP A 187 -4.59 -2.18 14.51
CA ASP A 187 -5.25 -3.23 13.76
C ASP A 187 -6.71 -3.45 14.21
N ALA A 188 -6.99 -3.37 15.51
CA ALA A 188 -8.34 -3.48 16.01
C ALA A 188 -9.24 -2.35 15.48
N ILE A 189 -8.74 -1.09 15.50
CA ILE A 189 -9.47 0.03 14.91
C ILE A 189 -9.70 -0.18 13.41
N GLY A 190 -8.69 -0.68 12.69
CA GLY A 190 -8.81 -1.00 11.26
C GLY A 190 -9.85 -2.08 10.98
N ARG A 191 -9.83 -3.19 11.73
CA ARG A 191 -10.70 -4.35 11.52
C ARG A 191 -12.14 -4.17 11.98
N PHE A 192 -12.36 -3.39 13.04
CA PHE A 192 -13.68 -3.24 13.68
C PHE A 192 -14.25 -1.83 13.54
N GLY A 193 -13.52 -0.92 12.91
CA GLY A 193 -13.95 0.45 12.66
C GLY A 193 -14.80 0.62 11.42
N PRO A 194 -15.22 1.86 11.12
CA PRO A 194 -16.07 2.19 9.96
C PRO A 194 -15.48 1.82 8.60
N SER A 195 -14.17 1.64 8.51
CA SER A 195 -13.45 1.30 7.28
C SER A 195 -12.95 -0.16 7.28
N ALA A 196 -13.63 -1.07 7.98
CA ALA A 196 -13.22 -2.47 8.13
C ALA A 196 -13.14 -3.21 6.78
N ALA A 197 -14.04 -2.94 5.85
CA ALA A 197 -14.01 -3.50 4.50
C ALA A 197 -12.67 -3.18 3.79
N LEU A 198 -12.29 -1.91 3.79
CA LEU A 198 -11.03 -1.43 3.21
C LEU A 198 -9.79 -2.04 3.89
N PHE A 199 -9.88 -2.33 5.19
CA PHE A 199 -8.79 -2.97 5.93
C PHE A 199 -8.69 -4.47 5.68
N THR A 200 -9.76 -5.15 5.25
CA THR A 200 -9.84 -6.61 5.19
C THR A 200 -9.92 -7.18 3.79
N TYR A 201 -10.96 -6.85 3.01
CA TYR A 201 -11.27 -7.51 1.73
C TYR A 201 -11.43 -6.55 0.54
N ASP A 202 -11.54 -5.24 0.77
CA ASP A 202 -11.67 -4.22 -0.27
C ASP A 202 -10.44 -3.30 -0.27
N PHE A 203 -9.25 -3.90 -0.16
CA PHE A 203 -8.02 -3.16 0.01
C PHE A 203 -7.62 -2.39 -1.25
N ASN A 204 -7.43 -1.09 -1.07
CA ASN A 204 -6.88 -0.20 -2.08
C ASN A 204 -5.94 0.82 -1.40
N THR A 205 -4.69 0.91 -1.87
CA THR A 205 -3.66 1.75 -1.27
C THR A 205 -4.07 3.23 -1.22
N ASN A 206 -4.69 3.76 -2.27
CA ASN A 206 -5.11 5.16 -2.34
C ASN A 206 -6.19 5.53 -1.32
N SER A 207 -7.07 4.59 -1.00
CA SER A 207 -8.11 4.75 0.01
C SER A 207 -7.62 4.42 1.42
N ALA A 208 -6.63 3.49 1.53
CA ALA A 208 -6.09 3.04 2.81
C ALA A 208 -5.18 4.07 3.47
N VAL A 209 -4.30 4.75 2.71
CA VAL A 209 -3.37 5.74 3.27
C VAL A 209 -4.08 6.88 4.00
N PRO A 210 -5.11 7.54 3.46
CA PRO A 210 -5.85 8.57 4.19
C PRO A 210 -6.54 8.07 5.47
N ARG A 211 -6.92 6.79 5.52
CA ARG A 211 -7.69 6.19 6.63
C ARG A 211 -6.83 5.55 7.71
N PHE A 212 -5.69 5.00 7.37
CA PHE A 212 -4.87 4.18 8.27
C PHE A 212 -3.41 4.61 8.31
N GLY A 213 -2.99 5.56 7.47
CA GLY A 213 -1.60 5.98 7.29
C GLY A 213 -0.81 5.09 6.33
N LEU A 214 0.33 5.62 5.88
CA LEU A 214 1.22 4.95 4.92
C LEU A 214 1.81 3.65 5.50
N ASN A 215 2.25 3.68 6.78
CA ASN A 215 2.78 2.49 7.45
C ASN A 215 1.81 1.30 7.42
N THR A 216 0.52 1.56 7.69
CA THR A 216 -0.51 0.51 7.67
C THR A 216 -0.78 0.05 6.25
N ALA A 217 -0.93 0.98 5.30
CA ALA A 217 -1.22 0.66 3.90
C ALA A 217 -0.14 -0.22 3.28
N LEU A 218 1.15 0.13 3.41
CA LEU A 218 2.26 -0.67 2.90
C LEU A 218 2.38 -2.04 3.57
N ARG A 219 2.11 -2.12 4.88
CA ARG A 219 2.08 -3.40 5.60
C ARG A 219 0.96 -4.31 5.10
N LEU A 220 -0.24 -3.78 4.90
CA LEU A 220 -1.37 -4.54 4.34
C LEU A 220 -1.08 -4.98 2.91
N GLU A 221 -0.53 -4.10 2.08
CA GLU A 221 -0.14 -4.42 0.72
C GLU A 221 0.85 -5.59 0.66
N LEU A 222 1.92 -5.54 1.45
CA LEU A 222 2.88 -6.65 1.55
C LEU A 222 2.22 -7.94 2.06
N THR A 223 1.31 -7.84 3.02
CA THR A 223 0.57 -8.98 3.52
C THR A 223 -0.26 -9.60 2.41
N TYR A 224 -1.06 -8.79 1.69
CA TYR A 224 -1.94 -9.28 0.64
C TYR A 224 -1.21 -9.68 -0.64
N ALA A 225 -0.03 -9.14 -0.91
CA ALA A 225 0.83 -9.62 -1.98
C ALA A 225 1.28 -11.09 -1.76
N VAL A 226 1.41 -11.50 -0.51
CA VAL A 226 1.83 -12.87 -0.14
C VAL A 226 0.62 -13.80 0.11
N THR A 227 -0.41 -13.32 0.80
CA THR A 227 -1.55 -14.15 1.24
C THR A 227 -2.76 -14.11 0.30
N GLY A 228 -2.78 -13.17 -0.64
CA GLY A 228 -3.99 -12.79 -1.38
C GLY A 228 -4.92 -11.91 -0.53
N VAL A 229 -5.77 -11.12 -1.19
CA VAL A 229 -6.83 -10.36 -0.52
C VAL A 229 -7.94 -11.32 -0.13
N PRO A 230 -8.42 -11.34 1.13
CA PRO A 230 -9.53 -12.20 1.55
C PRO A 230 -10.81 -11.92 0.75
N THR A 231 -11.53 -12.96 0.42
CA THR A 231 -12.85 -12.83 -0.23
C THR A 231 -13.83 -12.15 0.72
N PRO A 232 -14.66 -11.20 0.25
CA PRO A 232 -15.70 -10.62 1.08
C PRO A 232 -16.66 -11.72 1.59
N PRO A 233 -17.24 -11.52 2.79
CA PRO A 233 -18.30 -12.40 3.26
C PRO A 233 -19.42 -12.42 2.22
N LEU A 234 -19.81 -13.62 1.76
CA LEU A 234 -20.98 -13.76 0.93
C LEU A 234 -22.17 -13.26 1.75
N GLU A 235 -22.78 -12.16 1.33
CA GLU A 235 -24.10 -11.82 1.85
C GLU A 235 -25.03 -13.00 1.58
N PRO A 236 -25.87 -13.40 2.53
CA PRO A 236 -26.89 -14.40 2.25
C PRO A 236 -27.65 -13.92 1.02
N LEU A 237 -27.68 -14.75 -0.01
CA LEU A 237 -28.53 -14.47 -1.17
C LEU A 237 -29.92 -14.10 -0.63
N PRO A 238 -30.53 -13.00 -1.08
CA PRO A 238 -31.91 -12.71 -0.72
C PRO A 238 -32.72 -13.98 -0.96
N GLU A 239 -33.65 -14.30 -0.04
CA GLU A 239 -34.53 -15.44 -0.23
C GLU A 239 -35.06 -15.38 -1.67
N PRO A 240 -35.00 -16.49 -2.43
CA PRO A 240 -35.45 -16.47 -3.80
C PRO A 240 -36.87 -15.92 -3.84
N ASP A 241 -37.08 -14.88 -4.64
CA ASP A 241 -38.42 -14.41 -4.95
C ASP A 241 -39.30 -15.61 -5.30
N PRO A 242 -40.60 -15.60 -4.93
CA PRO A 242 -41.51 -16.69 -5.23
C PRO A 242 -41.32 -17.12 -6.69
N GLU A 243 -41.13 -18.43 -6.87
CA GLU A 243 -40.80 -19.08 -8.11
C GLU A 243 -41.42 -18.35 -9.31
N PRO A 244 -40.60 -17.78 -10.23
CA PRO A 244 -41.17 -17.10 -11.39
C PRO A 244 -42.03 -18.09 -12.19
N GLU A 245 -43.14 -17.62 -12.70
CA GLU A 245 -43.96 -18.40 -13.66
C GLU A 245 -43.03 -19.08 -14.68
N PRO A 246 -43.29 -20.35 -15.06
CA PRO A 246 -42.40 -21.15 -15.88
C PRO A 246 -41.97 -20.34 -17.11
N GLU A 247 -40.67 -20.01 -17.14
CA GLU A 247 -40.10 -19.30 -18.28
C GLU A 247 -40.41 -20.07 -19.58
N PRO A 248 -40.79 -19.39 -20.66
CA PRO A 248 -40.99 -20.02 -21.93
C PRO A 248 -39.73 -20.82 -22.29
N THR A 249 -39.89 -22.06 -22.70
CA THR A 249 -38.79 -22.96 -23.06
C THR A 249 -37.75 -22.21 -23.89
N PRO A 250 -36.45 -22.19 -23.44
CA PRO A 250 -35.43 -21.41 -24.10
C PRO A 250 -35.31 -21.83 -25.58
N VAL A 251 -35.51 -20.90 -26.47
CA VAL A 251 -35.26 -21.12 -27.90
C VAL A 251 -33.74 -21.26 -28.06
N ASP A 252 -33.26 -22.39 -28.56
CA ASP A 252 -31.86 -22.60 -28.87
C ASP A 252 -31.53 -21.92 -30.21
N TYR A 253 -30.83 -20.79 -30.11
CA TYR A 253 -30.36 -20.03 -31.29
C TYR A 253 -28.99 -20.51 -31.80
N GLY A 254 -28.32 -21.46 -31.10
CA GLY A 254 -26.99 -21.93 -31.43
C GLY A 254 -25.90 -21.08 -30.82
N TYR A 255 -24.69 -21.15 -31.40
CA TYR A 255 -23.48 -20.48 -30.91
C TYR A 255 -22.89 -19.52 -31.92
N ASN A 256 -22.25 -18.46 -31.47
CA ASN A 256 -21.44 -17.54 -32.29
C ASN A 256 -20.12 -18.23 -32.64
N MET A 257 -20.01 -18.76 -33.86
CA MET A 257 -18.81 -19.41 -34.32
C MET A 257 -18.07 -18.51 -35.31
N LEU A 258 -16.75 -18.43 -35.17
CA LEU A 258 -15.89 -17.84 -36.20
C LEU A 258 -15.61 -18.91 -37.27
N ASP A 259 -15.63 -18.51 -38.54
CA ASP A 259 -15.24 -19.39 -39.66
C ASP A 259 -13.71 -19.48 -39.75
N ILE A 260 -13.08 -19.97 -38.65
CA ILE A 260 -11.62 -20.11 -38.49
C ILE A 260 -11.36 -21.47 -37.87
N ASP A 261 -10.56 -22.30 -38.57
CA ASP A 261 -10.09 -23.53 -37.99
C ASP A 261 -8.80 -23.28 -37.18
N PHE A 262 -8.98 -22.95 -35.90
CA PHE A 262 -7.90 -22.73 -34.96
C PHE A 262 -7.04 -23.98 -34.72
N THR A 263 -7.58 -25.18 -34.91
CA THR A 263 -6.82 -26.42 -34.76
C THR A 263 -5.82 -26.59 -35.91
N ALA A 264 -6.29 -26.41 -37.15
CA ALA A 264 -5.39 -26.43 -38.29
C ALA A 264 -4.30 -25.34 -38.23
N LEU A 265 -4.68 -24.14 -37.77
CA LEU A 265 -3.70 -23.04 -37.56
C LEU A 265 -2.65 -23.40 -36.50
N ALA A 266 -3.05 -24.04 -35.39
CA ALA A 266 -2.12 -24.46 -34.34
C ALA A 266 -1.12 -25.52 -34.83
N GLU A 267 -1.53 -26.39 -35.76
CA GLU A 267 -0.67 -27.44 -36.33
C GLU A 267 0.26 -26.90 -37.44
N SER A 268 -0.19 -25.90 -38.17
CA SER A 268 0.54 -25.36 -39.30
C SER A 268 1.57 -24.29 -38.93
N THR A 269 1.46 -23.65 -37.76
CA THR A 269 2.43 -22.62 -37.36
C THR A 269 3.71 -23.20 -36.78
N GLY A 270 4.85 -22.66 -37.17
CA GLY A 270 6.16 -22.99 -36.59
C GLY A 270 6.50 -22.24 -35.30
N ASP A 271 5.68 -21.25 -34.90
CA ASP A 271 5.85 -20.48 -33.69
C ASP A 271 5.09 -21.13 -32.54
N SER A 272 5.82 -21.48 -31.47
CA SER A 272 5.24 -22.15 -30.29
C SER A 272 4.25 -21.29 -29.53
N THR A 273 4.43 -19.97 -29.52
CA THR A 273 3.52 -19.02 -28.85
C THR A 273 2.20 -18.91 -29.59
N LEU A 274 2.28 -18.75 -30.94
CA LEU A 274 1.10 -18.73 -31.78
C LEU A 274 0.36 -20.07 -31.77
N SER A 275 1.07 -21.20 -31.82
CA SER A 275 0.47 -22.52 -31.68
C SER A 275 -0.31 -22.66 -30.36
N SER A 276 0.27 -22.20 -29.25
CA SER A 276 -0.40 -22.21 -27.94
C SER A 276 -1.63 -21.32 -27.91
N LEU A 277 -1.57 -20.13 -28.50
CA LEU A 277 -2.69 -19.21 -28.64
C LEU A 277 -3.84 -19.82 -29.46
N HIS A 278 -3.51 -20.44 -30.61
CA HIS A 278 -4.54 -21.07 -31.44
C HIS A 278 -5.20 -22.26 -30.72
N ARG A 279 -4.44 -23.07 -29.96
CA ARG A 279 -5.03 -24.14 -29.11
C ARG A 279 -5.93 -23.59 -28.02
N TYR A 280 -5.53 -22.46 -27.40
CA TYR A 280 -6.36 -21.78 -26.40
C TYR A 280 -7.69 -21.34 -27.03
N MET A 281 -7.66 -20.70 -28.21
CA MET A 281 -8.86 -20.26 -28.91
C MET A 281 -9.76 -21.42 -29.33
N ALA A 282 -9.17 -22.52 -29.82
CA ALA A 282 -9.90 -23.75 -30.18
C ALA A 282 -10.63 -24.38 -28.98
N ALA A 283 -10.06 -24.24 -27.77
CA ALA A 283 -10.65 -24.80 -26.54
C ALA A 283 -11.71 -23.89 -25.89
N ARG A 284 -11.90 -22.66 -26.36
CA ARG A 284 -12.90 -21.73 -25.78
C ARG A 284 -14.30 -22.14 -26.17
N THR A 285 -15.21 -22.13 -25.20
CA THR A 285 -16.64 -22.30 -25.47
C THR A 285 -17.19 -21.02 -26.08
N PRO A 286 -17.77 -21.06 -27.27
CA PRO A 286 -18.35 -19.88 -27.92
C PRO A 286 -19.55 -19.34 -27.14
N SER A 287 -19.81 -18.04 -27.26
CA SER A 287 -20.98 -17.41 -26.68
C SER A 287 -22.26 -17.91 -27.41
N ARG A 288 -23.35 -18.02 -26.64
CA ARG A 288 -24.65 -18.38 -27.23
C ARG A 288 -25.22 -17.21 -28.03
N GLN A 289 -25.90 -17.56 -29.12
CA GLN A 289 -26.72 -16.62 -29.87
C GLN A 289 -28.03 -16.34 -29.12
N ASN A 290 -28.66 -15.22 -29.44
CA ASN A 290 -29.98 -14.83 -28.93
C ASN A 290 -30.81 -14.19 -30.01
N GLN A 291 -32.04 -13.78 -29.71
CA GLN A 291 -32.98 -13.19 -30.65
C GLN A 291 -32.49 -11.92 -31.35
N TYR A 292 -31.45 -11.28 -30.86
CA TYR A 292 -30.87 -10.06 -31.42
C TYR A 292 -29.61 -10.33 -32.26
N THR A 293 -29.14 -11.58 -32.31
CA THR A 293 -27.94 -11.95 -33.07
C THR A 293 -28.16 -11.67 -34.56
N GLY A 294 -27.22 -10.92 -35.14
CA GLY A 294 -27.31 -10.51 -36.55
C GLY A 294 -28.18 -9.28 -36.81
N MET A 295 -28.86 -8.70 -35.82
CA MET A 295 -29.72 -7.53 -36.00
C MET A 295 -29.03 -6.36 -36.68
N PHE A 296 -27.72 -6.19 -36.41
CA PHE A 296 -26.91 -5.13 -36.98
C PHE A 296 -25.97 -5.60 -38.09
N ALA A 297 -26.21 -6.79 -38.67
CA ALA A 297 -25.42 -7.28 -39.80
C ALA A 297 -25.39 -6.25 -40.95
N GLY A 298 -24.18 -5.96 -41.45
CA GLY A 298 -23.96 -4.95 -42.47
C GLY A 298 -24.06 -3.49 -42.04
N LYS A 299 -24.17 -3.21 -40.74
CA LYS A 299 -24.11 -1.87 -40.17
C LYS A 299 -22.68 -1.57 -39.67
N ASN A 300 -22.36 -0.27 -39.61
CA ASN A 300 -21.09 0.17 -39.00
C ASN A 300 -21.18 0.17 -37.47
N LEU A 301 -20.11 -0.31 -36.80
CA LEU A 301 -19.95 -0.20 -35.36
C LEU A 301 -19.08 1.03 -35.04
N ILE A 302 -19.57 1.87 -34.14
CA ILE A 302 -18.79 2.94 -33.55
C ILE A 302 -18.67 2.60 -32.08
N LEU A 303 -17.45 2.23 -31.64
CA LEU A 303 -17.13 2.01 -30.24
C LEU A 303 -16.59 3.32 -29.66
N LEU A 304 -17.24 3.83 -28.60
CA LEU A 304 -16.83 5.05 -27.91
C LEU A 304 -16.52 4.72 -26.45
N THR A 305 -15.24 4.68 -26.12
CA THR A 305 -14.78 4.60 -24.75
C THR A 305 -14.69 6.01 -24.16
N ALA A 306 -15.59 6.34 -23.24
CA ALA A 306 -15.64 7.66 -22.61
C ALA A 306 -14.78 7.67 -21.34
N GLU A 307 -13.49 7.96 -21.48
CA GLU A 307 -12.55 8.02 -20.37
C GLU A 307 -12.93 9.09 -19.34
N SER A 308 -12.78 8.73 -18.05
CA SER A 308 -13.09 9.61 -16.90
C SER A 308 -14.54 10.14 -16.90
N PHE A 309 -15.43 9.50 -17.64
CA PHE A 309 -16.83 9.89 -17.75
C PHE A 309 -17.67 9.21 -16.68
N SER A 310 -18.59 9.94 -16.08
CA SER A 310 -19.53 9.42 -15.09
C SER A 310 -20.98 9.49 -15.59
N PRO A 311 -21.84 8.50 -15.28
CA PRO A 311 -23.27 8.56 -15.57
C PRO A 311 -23.97 9.82 -15.06
N TRP A 312 -23.44 10.47 -14.03
CA TRP A 312 -23.93 11.74 -13.51
C TRP A 312 -23.87 12.92 -14.51
N PHE A 313 -23.05 12.78 -15.57
CA PHE A 313 -23.01 13.77 -16.65
C PHE A 313 -24.05 13.53 -17.74
N ILE A 314 -24.82 12.43 -17.68
CA ILE A 314 -25.90 12.16 -18.62
C ILE A 314 -27.14 12.94 -18.19
N SER A 315 -27.47 13.99 -18.92
CA SER A 315 -28.56 14.88 -18.61
C SER A 315 -29.32 15.25 -19.89
N GLN A 316 -30.63 15.30 -19.81
CA GLN A 316 -31.46 15.72 -20.95
C GLN A 316 -31.14 17.13 -21.42
N GLU A 317 -30.73 18.00 -20.51
CA GLU A 317 -30.45 19.41 -20.77
C GLU A 317 -29.00 19.63 -21.24
N LEU A 318 -28.00 19.00 -20.56
CA LEU A 318 -26.60 19.24 -20.84
C LEU A 318 -25.99 18.29 -21.87
N THR A 319 -26.48 17.05 -21.95
CA THR A 319 -25.97 16.02 -22.86
C THR A 319 -27.12 15.28 -23.55
N PRO A 320 -27.98 16.00 -24.32
CA PRO A 320 -29.22 15.44 -24.85
C PRO A 320 -29.01 14.24 -25.75
N THR A 321 -27.92 14.18 -26.49
CA THR A 321 -27.60 13.02 -27.35
C THR A 321 -27.28 11.77 -26.53
N LEU A 322 -26.45 11.90 -25.48
CA LEU A 322 -26.14 10.77 -24.58
C LEU A 322 -27.40 10.33 -23.83
N TYR A 323 -28.18 11.29 -23.34
CA TYR A 323 -29.44 11.01 -22.68
C TYR A 323 -30.37 10.19 -23.58
N ARG A 324 -30.55 10.60 -24.84
CA ARG A 324 -31.36 9.86 -25.81
C ARG A 324 -30.83 8.45 -26.07
N LEU A 325 -29.50 8.29 -26.25
CA LEU A 325 -28.91 6.98 -26.52
C LEU A 325 -29.10 6.01 -25.34
N THR A 326 -29.04 6.50 -24.10
CA THR A 326 -29.24 5.68 -22.88
C THR A 326 -30.73 5.41 -22.59
N HIS A 327 -31.68 6.08 -23.25
CA HIS A 327 -33.11 5.90 -23.03
C HIS A 327 -33.83 5.21 -24.24
N GLU A 328 -33.25 5.28 -25.41
CA GLU A 328 -33.82 4.68 -26.64
C GLU A 328 -33.05 3.45 -27.13
N GLY A 329 -31.81 3.23 -26.61
CA GLY A 329 -30.96 2.12 -26.97
C GLY A 329 -31.01 0.95 -25.98
N PHE A 330 -30.17 -0.05 -26.21
CA PHE A 330 -29.95 -1.12 -25.25
C PHE A 330 -29.15 -0.58 -24.05
N VAL A 331 -29.61 -0.85 -22.84
CA VAL A 331 -28.94 -0.50 -21.59
C VAL A 331 -28.63 -1.80 -20.85
N PHE A 332 -27.35 -2.04 -20.62
CA PHE A 332 -26.85 -3.20 -19.88
C PHE A 332 -26.78 -2.86 -18.42
N SER A 333 -27.81 -3.16 -17.63
CA SER A 333 -27.88 -2.84 -16.20
C SER A 333 -26.87 -3.64 -15.34
N ASN A 334 -26.44 -4.80 -15.84
CA ASN A 334 -25.49 -5.70 -15.20
C ASN A 334 -24.16 -5.76 -15.98
N TYR A 335 -23.69 -4.62 -16.48
CA TYR A 335 -22.39 -4.50 -17.09
C TYR A 335 -21.34 -4.29 -16.01
N TYR A 336 -20.39 -5.20 -15.90
CA TYR A 336 -19.31 -5.15 -14.92
C TYR A 336 -17.98 -5.02 -15.63
N GLN A 337 -17.24 -3.99 -15.30
CA GLN A 337 -15.88 -3.82 -15.77
C GLN A 337 -14.92 -4.41 -14.72
N PRO A 338 -13.94 -5.24 -15.11
CA PRO A 338 -12.93 -5.73 -14.19
C PRO A 338 -12.17 -4.58 -13.55
N GLY A 339 -11.82 -4.72 -12.27
CA GLY A 339 -11.03 -3.72 -11.55
C GLY A 339 -9.56 -3.74 -11.99
N TRP A 340 -9.21 -2.93 -12.97
CA TRP A 340 -7.83 -2.73 -13.41
C TRP A 340 -7.09 -1.86 -12.41
N GLY A 341 -5.94 -2.32 -12.01
CA GLY A 341 -5.20 -1.67 -10.93
C GLY A 341 -4.80 -0.23 -11.23
N GLN A 342 -4.47 0.17 -12.46
CA GLN A 342 -3.88 1.50 -12.68
C GLN A 342 -3.78 2.03 -14.12
N SER A 343 -4.43 1.46 -15.12
CA SER A 343 -4.20 1.92 -16.49
C SER A 343 -5.47 1.97 -17.32
N THR A 344 -5.76 3.14 -17.86
CA THR A 344 -6.77 3.32 -18.92
C THR A 344 -6.52 2.36 -20.09
N THR A 345 -5.25 2.24 -20.50
CA THR A 345 -4.81 1.35 -21.57
C THR A 345 -5.16 -0.12 -21.29
N GLY A 346 -5.05 -0.57 -20.03
CA GLY A 346 -5.43 -1.93 -19.65
C GLY A 346 -6.93 -2.19 -19.87
N GLY A 347 -7.79 -1.22 -19.51
CA GLY A 347 -9.23 -1.29 -19.77
C GLY A 347 -9.59 -1.25 -21.26
N GLU A 348 -8.89 -0.42 -22.03
CA GLU A 348 -9.09 -0.32 -23.49
C GLU A 348 -8.72 -1.60 -24.26
N PHE A 349 -7.76 -2.39 -23.73
CA PHE A 349 -7.38 -3.67 -24.34
C PHE A 349 -8.34 -4.81 -24.05
N GLU A 350 -9.22 -4.68 -23.08
CA GLU A 350 -10.22 -5.71 -22.75
C GLU A 350 -11.59 -5.47 -23.38
N ASP A 351 -11.91 -4.24 -23.75
CA ASP A 351 -13.11 -3.94 -24.51
C ASP A 351 -12.98 -4.43 -25.96
#